data_3831e7f4cf31083e0a51bc536a875992
#
_entry.id   3831e7f4cf31083e0a51bc536a875992
#
_cell.length_a   1.000
_cell.length_b   1.000
_cell.length_c   1.000
_cell.angle_alpha   90.00
_cell.angle_beta   90.00
_cell.angle_gamma   90.00
#
_symmetry.space_group_name_H-M   'P 1'
#
loop_
_entity.id
_entity.type
_entity.pdbx_description
1 polymer ?
#
loop_
_entity_poly.entity_id
_entity_poly.type
_entity_poly.pdbx_seq_one_letter_code
_entity_poly.pdbx_strand_id
1 'polypeptide(L)'
;TSRCEIMKLLFIFTGGTIGSTLNGEYISTDSSKPYKLLDEYNKKYGIDFEYDAIQPYTELSENNTGSTIRALCECVCSNLTKEYDGIIVTHGTDTLQYTSAALGYVIGNDSIPVCLVSSNYPIEHPKANGIENLRGAIRFIELGNGRGVFVSYKNPDDTIKIHRGTRLIASQAYSDSFYSIYDTYYGSFDDKYNFTFNPDFSESTDQATPLPYSKLNERSNEILRLESYVGMAYPELNADTRYILLGSYHSGTTDTKSDTAKEFFKRAYNLGIKVYITGASRGADYESTKLFDDLHISSLPEA
;
A
#
# COMPACT_ATOMS: atom_id res chain seq x y z
N THR A 1 -2.09 -29.63 -29.26
CA THR A 1 -1.15 -28.53 -29.41
C THR A 1 -1.74 -27.32 -28.69
N SER A 2 -1.41 -27.14 -27.39
CA SER A 2 -1.74 -25.94 -26.65
C SER A 2 -0.95 -24.77 -27.33
N ARG A 3 -1.65 -23.79 -27.89
CA ARG A 3 -1.05 -22.50 -28.15
C ARG A 3 -0.51 -22.01 -26.80
N CYS A 4 0.76 -21.82 -26.70
CA CYS A 4 1.34 -21.03 -25.64
C CYS A 4 0.85 -19.61 -25.91
N GLU A 5 -0.23 -19.19 -25.28
CA GLU A 5 -0.69 -17.81 -25.40
C GLU A 5 0.41 -16.94 -24.77
N ILE A 6 0.86 -15.94 -25.52
CA ILE A 6 1.86 -14.99 -25.02
C ILE A 6 1.16 -14.16 -23.96
N MET A 7 1.76 -14.09 -22.75
CA MET A 7 1.24 -13.28 -21.64
C MET A 7 1.08 -11.82 -22.10
N LYS A 8 -0.04 -11.19 -21.75
CA LYS A 8 -0.33 -9.79 -22.05
C LYS A 8 -0.51 -8.99 -20.77
N LEU A 9 0.29 -7.94 -20.60
CA LEU A 9 0.31 -7.08 -19.43
C LEU A 9 -0.15 -5.65 -19.75
N LEU A 10 -0.81 -5.01 -18.78
CA LEU A 10 -1.03 -3.58 -18.81
C LEU A 10 -0.07 -2.89 -17.83
N PHE A 11 0.68 -1.93 -18.31
CA PHE A 11 1.50 -1.05 -17.48
C PHE A 11 0.78 0.28 -17.27
N ILE A 12 0.65 0.69 -16.00
CA ILE A 12 0.10 1.98 -15.61
C ILE A 12 1.21 2.77 -14.91
N PHE A 13 1.66 3.82 -15.57
CA PHE A 13 2.71 4.70 -15.06
C PHE A 13 2.10 5.86 -14.29
N THR A 14 2.52 6.06 -13.03
CA THR A 14 2.02 7.16 -12.19
C THR A 14 3.09 8.17 -11.77
N GLY A 15 4.35 7.93 -12.14
CA GLY A 15 5.52 8.71 -11.70
C GLY A 15 6.25 8.03 -10.54
N GLY A 16 6.72 8.83 -9.58
CA GLY A 16 7.54 8.35 -8.46
C GLY A 16 9.00 8.11 -8.82
N THR A 17 9.79 7.62 -7.87
CA THR A 17 11.25 7.40 -8.03
C THR A 17 11.58 6.41 -9.15
N ILE A 18 10.74 5.43 -9.36
CA ILE A 18 10.88 4.41 -10.43
C ILE A 18 10.78 5.02 -11.85
N GLY A 19 10.03 6.12 -12.00
CA GLY A 19 9.91 6.89 -13.24
C GLY A 19 10.71 8.20 -13.23
N SER A 20 11.61 8.40 -12.25
CA SER A 20 12.32 9.64 -12.05
C SER A 20 13.74 9.58 -12.58
N THR A 21 14.33 10.75 -12.84
CA THR A 21 15.73 10.92 -13.19
C THR A 21 16.41 11.83 -12.19
N LEU A 22 17.72 11.65 -12.01
CA LEU A 22 18.55 12.61 -11.30
C LEU A 22 18.72 13.86 -12.16
N ASN A 23 18.16 14.98 -11.70
CA ASN A 23 18.33 16.27 -12.36
C ASN A 23 19.18 17.17 -11.46
N GLY A 24 20.51 17.03 -11.57
CA GLY A 24 21.46 17.67 -10.65
C GLY A 24 21.37 17.08 -9.23
N GLU A 25 21.01 17.90 -8.25
CA GLU A 25 20.86 17.49 -6.85
C GLU A 25 19.44 17.00 -6.49
N TYR A 26 18.48 17.10 -7.45
CA TYR A 26 17.07 16.79 -7.19
C TYR A 26 16.58 15.60 -7.99
N ILE A 27 15.70 14.81 -7.37
CA ILE A 27 14.91 13.76 -8.04
C ILE A 27 13.65 14.42 -8.58
N SER A 28 13.42 14.33 -9.89
CA SER A 28 12.21 14.85 -10.54
C SER A 28 11.55 13.78 -11.41
N THR A 29 10.23 13.83 -11.52
CA THR A 29 9.49 12.99 -12.47
C THR A 29 9.73 13.48 -13.88
N ASP A 30 10.04 12.56 -14.79
CA ASP A 30 10.19 12.85 -16.22
C ASP A 30 9.05 12.17 -16.98
N SER A 31 8.01 12.95 -17.30
CA SER A 31 6.85 12.49 -18.06
C SER A 31 7.18 12.06 -19.50
N SER A 32 8.36 12.43 -20.01
CA SER A 32 8.82 12.05 -21.34
C SER A 32 9.45 10.66 -21.42
N LYS A 33 9.70 10.00 -20.28
CA LYS A 33 10.42 8.73 -20.21
C LYS A 33 9.74 7.65 -19.34
N PRO A 34 8.41 7.44 -19.47
CA PRO A 34 7.74 6.40 -18.68
C PRO A 34 8.26 4.99 -18.97
N TYR A 35 8.84 4.78 -20.15
CA TYR A 35 9.30 3.47 -20.63
C TYR A 35 10.73 3.11 -20.22
N LYS A 36 11.46 4.01 -19.56
CA LYS A 36 12.85 3.75 -19.16
C LYS A 36 12.99 2.49 -18.30
N LEU A 37 12.04 2.25 -17.40
CA LEU A 37 11.99 1.04 -16.60
C LEU A 37 11.92 -0.21 -17.49
N LEU A 38 11.08 -0.20 -18.52
CA LEU A 38 10.94 -1.31 -19.47
C LEU A 38 12.19 -1.48 -20.34
N ASP A 39 12.82 -0.40 -20.74
CA ASP A 39 14.06 -0.44 -21.52
C ASP A 39 15.20 -1.09 -20.71
N GLU A 40 15.37 -0.70 -19.43
CA GLU A 40 16.38 -1.29 -18.56
C GLU A 40 16.04 -2.74 -18.19
N TYR A 41 14.76 -3.05 -17.99
CA TYR A 41 14.29 -4.43 -17.80
C TYR A 41 14.62 -5.29 -19.02
N ASN A 42 14.31 -4.80 -20.24
CA ASN A 42 14.58 -5.49 -21.49
C ASN A 42 16.08 -5.79 -21.69
N LYS A 43 16.94 -4.84 -21.37
CA LYS A 43 18.41 -5.02 -21.43
C LYS A 43 18.90 -6.14 -20.51
N LYS A 44 18.26 -6.27 -19.32
CA LYS A 44 18.71 -7.22 -18.30
C LYS A 44 18.12 -8.63 -18.47
N TYR A 45 16.83 -8.72 -18.80
CA TYR A 45 16.08 -9.97 -18.80
C TYR A 45 15.45 -10.36 -20.14
N GLY A 46 15.34 -9.40 -21.08
CA GLY A 46 14.50 -9.55 -22.27
C GLY A 46 13.02 -9.36 -21.96
N ILE A 47 12.26 -8.98 -22.98
CA ILE A 47 10.78 -8.94 -22.93
C ILE A 47 10.26 -10.08 -23.77
N ASP A 48 9.54 -11.00 -23.15
CA ASP A 48 8.90 -12.19 -23.73
C ASP A 48 7.37 -12.18 -23.56
N PHE A 49 6.78 -11.02 -23.30
CA PHE A 49 5.35 -10.76 -23.15
C PHE A 49 4.91 -9.57 -24.00
N GLU A 50 3.62 -9.52 -24.34
CA GLU A 50 2.99 -8.35 -24.94
C GLU A 50 2.58 -7.36 -23.85
N TYR A 51 2.58 -6.06 -24.17
CA TYR A 51 2.12 -5.07 -23.22
C TYR A 51 1.49 -3.84 -23.87
N ASP A 52 0.52 -3.28 -23.17
CA ASP A 52 0.01 -1.93 -23.39
C ASP A 52 0.46 -1.03 -22.22
N ALA A 53 0.51 0.27 -22.44
CA ALA A 53 0.94 1.24 -21.44
C ALA A 53 -0.01 2.44 -21.39
N ILE A 54 -0.35 2.86 -20.15
CA ILE A 54 -1.22 4.01 -19.88
C ILE A 54 -0.53 4.87 -18.80
N GLN A 55 -0.71 6.19 -18.89
CA GLN A 55 -0.21 7.13 -17.91
C GLN A 55 -1.34 8.10 -17.52
N PRO A 56 -2.15 7.78 -16.49
CA PRO A 56 -3.26 8.62 -16.08
C PRO A 56 -2.82 9.96 -15.48
N TYR A 57 -1.65 9.98 -14.82
CA TYR A 57 -1.01 11.18 -14.27
C TYR A 57 0.48 10.93 -14.03
N THR A 58 1.21 11.99 -13.66
CA THR A 58 2.62 11.92 -13.28
C THR A 58 2.84 12.76 -12.04
N GLU A 59 3.10 12.09 -10.89
CA GLU A 59 3.33 12.77 -9.61
C GLU A 59 4.43 12.08 -8.81
N LEU A 60 5.11 12.85 -7.97
CA LEU A 60 5.83 12.29 -6.83
C LEU A 60 4.80 11.84 -5.79
N SER A 61 5.02 10.67 -5.20
CA SER A 61 3.97 10.04 -4.39
C SER A 61 3.58 10.83 -3.14
N GLU A 62 4.48 11.64 -2.58
CA GLU A 62 4.18 12.57 -1.48
C GLU A 62 3.15 13.65 -1.84
N ASN A 63 2.94 13.90 -3.13
CA ASN A 63 1.94 14.84 -3.64
C ASN A 63 0.60 14.18 -4.00
N ASN A 64 0.47 12.86 -3.80
CA ASN A 64 -0.77 12.16 -4.06
C ASN A 64 -1.90 12.69 -3.18
N THR A 65 -3.07 12.82 -3.79
CA THR A 65 -4.32 13.25 -3.16
C THR A 65 -5.40 12.19 -3.36
N GLY A 66 -6.54 12.37 -2.73
CA GLY A 66 -7.70 11.52 -2.98
C GLY A 66 -8.13 11.48 -4.45
N SER A 67 -7.95 12.58 -5.19
CA SER A 67 -8.26 12.65 -6.63
C SER A 67 -7.28 11.84 -7.48
N THR A 68 -5.98 11.90 -7.19
CA THR A 68 -4.99 11.11 -7.94
C THR A 68 -5.18 9.61 -7.69
N ILE A 69 -5.44 9.20 -6.44
CA ILE A 69 -5.76 7.81 -6.10
C ILE A 69 -7.06 7.37 -6.78
N ARG A 70 -8.08 8.22 -6.81
CA ARG A 70 -9.34 7.93 -7.51
C ARG A 70 -9.12 7.73 -9.01
N ALA A 71 -8.36 8.61 -9.66
CA ALA A 71 -8.04 8.50 -11.08
C ALA A 71 -7.30 7.18 -11.38
N LEU A 72 -6.40 6.75 -10.51
CA LEU A 72 -5.73 5.48 -10.65
C LEU A 72 -6.71 4.30 -10.48
N CYS A 73 -7.57 4.33 -9.46
CA CYS A 73 -8.58 3.30 -9.23
C CYS A 73 -9.54 3.19 -10.44
N GLU A 74 -9.99 4.31 -10.98
CA GLU A 74 -10.82 4.35 -12.19
C GLU A 74 -10.10 3.75 -13.39
N CYS A 75 -8.83 4.13 -13.59
CA CYS A 75 -7.99 3.60 -14.67
C CYS A 75 -7.84 2.08 -14.57
N VAL A 76 -7.53 1.56 -13.37
CA VAL A 76 -7.40 0.12 -13.13
C VAL A 76 -8.74 -0.58 -13.36
N CYS A 77 -9.83 -0.13 -12.72
CA CYS A 77 -11.16 -0.74 -12.83
C CYS A 77 -11.64 -0.82 -14.28
N SER A 78 -11.41 0.21 -15.07
CA SER A 78 -11.80 0.26 -16.49
C SER A 78 -11.02 -0.73 -17.36
N ASN A 79 -9.93 -1.30 -16.86
CA ASN A 79 -9.09 -2.24 -17.59
C ASN A 79 -9.15 -3.67 -17.05
N LEU A 80 -9.78 -3.93 -15.89
CA LEU A 80 -9.91 -5.27 -15.32
C LEU A 80 -10.72 -6.25 -16.19
N THR A 81 -11.60 -5.75 -17.02
CA THR A 81 -12.46 -6.55 -17.93
C THR A 81 -11.84 -6.79 -19.30
N LYS A 82 -10.66 -6.24 -19.56
CA LYS A 82 -9.92 -6.44 -20.80
C LYS A 82 -9.09 -7.73 -20.72
N GLU A 83 -8.60 -8.17 -21.86
CA GLU A 83 -7.82 -9.40 -22.00
C GLU A 83 -6.34 -9.17 -21.57
N TYR A 84 -6.12 -8.91 -20.27
CA TYR A 84 -4.81 -8.87 -19.65
C TYR A 84 -4.66 -10.00 -18.63
N ASP A 85 -3.48 -10.57 -18.56
CA ASP A 85 -3.12 -11.56 -17.54
C ASP A 85 -2.81 -10.88 -16.20
N GLY A 86 -2.42 -9.62 -16.23
CA GLY A 86 -2.19 -8.81 -15.04
C GLY A 86 -1.95 -7.34 -15.36
N ILE A 87 -2.00 -6.51 -14.32
CA ILE A 87 -1.73 -5.08 -14.38
C ILE A 87 -0.53 -4.77 -13.49
N ILE A 88 0.41 -3.98 -14.02
CA ILE A 88 1.56 -3.48 -13.26
C ILE A 88 1.43 -1.96 -13.13
N VAL A 89 1.44 -1.47 -11.89
CA VAL A 89 1.36 -0.04 -11.57
C VAL A 89 2.70 0.41 -11.02
N THR A 90 3.37 1.35 -11.67
CA THR A 90 4.56 1.99 -11.09
C THR A 90 4.15 3.06 -10.10
N HIS A 91 4.84 3.14 -8.97
CA HIS A 91 4.47 4.05 -7.89
C HIS A 91 5.71 4.54 -7.12
N GLY A 92 5.62 5.70 -6.47
CA GLY A 92 6.64 6.15 -5.52
C GLY A 92 6.55 5.43 -4.17
N THR A 93 7.62 5.47 -3.39
CA THR A 93 7.72 4.74 -2.11
C THR A 93 6.94 5.38 -0.97
N ASP A 94 6.81 6.73 -0.92
CA ASP A 94 6.31 7.44 0.27
C ASP A 94 4.86 7.11 0.62
N THR A 95 4.02 6.90 -0.38
CA THR A 95 2.59 6.63 -0.17
C THR A 95 2.13 5.30 -0.78
N LEU A 96 3.06 4.38 -1.03
CA LEU A 96 2.80 3.08 -1.64
C LEU A 96 1.75 2.27 -0.87
N GLN A 97 1.83 2.26 0.46
CA GLN A 97 0.90 1.57 1.35
C GLN A 97 -0.53 2.12 1.27
N TYR A 98 -0.69 3.43 1.10
CA TYR A 98 -2.02 4.05 0.96
C TYR A 98 -2.67 3.69 -0.37
N THR A 99 -1.90 3.80 -1.46
CA THR A 99 -2.39 3.50 -2.81
C THR A 99 -2.70 2.02 -2.98
N SER A 100 -1.81 1.13 -2.49
CA SER A 100 -2.03 -0.31 -2.57
C SER A 100 -3.24 -0.77 -1.74
N ALA A 101 -3.45 -0.18 -0.56
CA ALA A 101 -4.62 -0.45 0.27
C ALA A 101 -5.91 0.06 -0.40
N ALA A 102 -5.91 1.29 -0.91
CA ALA A 102 -7.06 1.86 -1.61
C ALA A 102 -7.48 1.02 -2.81
N LEU A 103 -6.53 0.63 -3.67
CA LEU A 103 -6.79 -0.29 -4.78
C LEU A 103 -7.32 -1.64 -4.28
N GLY A 104 -6.74 -2.20 -3.21
CA GLY A 104 -7.20 -3.47 -2.64
C GLY A 104 -8.67 -3.42 -2.18
N TYR A 105 -9.07 -2.35 -1.51
CA TYR A 105 -10.46 -2.15 -1.09
C TYR A 105 -11.42 -1.86 -2.25
N VAL A 106 -10.95 -1.22 -3.31
CA VAL A 106 -11.78 -0.90 -4.49
C VAL A 106 -11.98 -2.10 -5.39
N ILE A 107 -10.92 -2.91 -5.58
CA ILE A 107 -10.92 -4.02 -6.55
C ILE A 107 -11.35 -5.34 -5.90
N GLY A 108 -11.02 -5.55 -4.62
CA GLY A 108 -11.20 -6.82 -3.94
C GLY A 108 -10.17 -7.87 -4.38
N ASN A 109 -10.47 -9.14 -4.04
CA ASN A 109 -9.54 -10.25 -4.22
C ASN A 109 -9.86 -11.18 -5.40
N ASP A 110 -10.91 -10.90 -6.18
CA ASP A 110 -11.38 -11.80 -7.26
C ASP A 110 -10.88 -11.40 -8.66
N SER A 111 -10.21 -10.25 -8.79
CA SER A 111 -9.70 -9.73 -10.05
C SER A 111 -8.39 -10.43 -10.49
N ILE A 112 -7.99 -10.21 -11.74
CA ILE A 112 -6.62 -10.50 -12.18
C ILE A 112 -5.61 -9.82 -11.24
N PRO A 113 -4.36 -10.33 -11.12
CA PRO A 113 -3.37 -9.72 -10.26
C PRO A 113 -3.03 -8.28 -10.71
N VAL A 114 -3.08 -7.35 -9.77
CA VAL A 114 -2.64 -5.97 -9.93
C VAL A 114 -1.44 -5.76 -9.01
N CYS A 115 -0.26 -5.64 -9.60
CA CYS A 115 1.00 -5.54 -8.87
C CYS A 115 1.54 -4.11 -8.90
N LEU A 116 1.66 -3.47 -7.73
CA LEU A 116 2.38 -2.22 -7.62
C LEU A 116 3.88 -2.51 -7.50
N VAL A 117 4.67 -1.71 -8.21
CA VAL A 117 6.14 -1.76 -8.16
C VAL A 117 6.69 -0.37 -7.89
N SER A 118 7.74 -0.31 -7.10
CA SER A 118 8.41 0.92 -6.71
C SER A 118 9.91 0.75 -6.80
N SER A 119 10.67 1.82 -6.58
CA SER A 119 12.13 1.78 -6.49
C SER A 119 12.62 2.70 -5.39
N ASN A 120 13.54 2.22 -4.57
CA ASN A 120 14.19 3.01 -3.51
C ASN A 120 15.12 4.11 -4.05
N TYR A 121 15.67 3.92 -5.25
CA TYR A 121 16.50 4.89 -5.98
C TYR A 121 16.04 5.00 -7.43
N PRO A 122 16.38 6.10 -8.13
CA PRO A 122 16.22 6.16 -9.60
C PRO A 122 16.86 4.94 -10.27
N ILE A 123 16.26 4.46 -11.35
CA ILE A 123 16.60 3.18 -11.99
C ILE A 123 18.07 3.07 -12.40
N GLU A 124 18.73 4.19 -12.73
CA GLU A 124 20.16 4.19 -13.07
C GLU A 124 21.09 4.06 -11.86
N HIS A 125 20.57 4.23 -10.67
CA HIS A 125 21.39 4.13 -9.46
C HIS A 125 21.80 2.66 -9.22
N PRO A 126 23.08 2.36 -8.90
CA PRO A 126 23.55 0.98 -8.73
C PRO A 126 22.83 0.17 -7.66
N LYS A 127 22.24 0.85 -6.67
CA LYS A 127 21.50 0.22 -5.56
C LYS A 127 19.98 0.23 -5.79
N ALA A 128 19.50 0.66 -6.97
CA ALA A 128 18.07 0.66 -7.27
C ALA A 128 17.52 -0.77 -7.32
N ASN A 129 16.41 -1.01 -6.63
CA ASN A 129 15.73 -2.30 -6.60
C ASN A 129 14.53 -2.40 -7.58
N GLY A 130 14.25 -1.32 -8.33
CA GLY A 130 13.04 -1.23 -9.17
C GLY A 130 12.94 -2.31 -10.25
N ILE A 131 14.09 -2.69 -10.88
CA ILE A 131 14.10 -3.74 -11.91
C ILE A 131 13.82 -5.11 -11.31
N GLU A 132 14.38 -5.42 -10.13
CA GLU A 132 14.10 -6.65 -9.39
C GLU A 132 12.64 -6.68 -8.93
N ASN A 133 12.10 -5.58 -8.43
CA ASN A 133 10.70 -5.46 -8.04
C ASN A 133 9.76 -5.71 -9.23
N LEU A 134 10.10 -5.16 -10.40
CA LEU A 134 9.37 -5.43 -11.64
C LEU A 134 9.47 -6.90 -12.04
N ARG A 135 10.66 -7.49 -11.97
CA ARG A 135 10.85 -8.92 -12.29
C ARG A 135 9.98 -9.81 -11.39
N GLY A 136 9.95 -9.52 -10.10
CA GLY A 136 9.10 -10.24 -9.14
C GLY A 136 7.61 -10.14 -9.49
N ALA A 137 7.13 -8.94 -9.84
CA ALA A 137 5.74 -8.73 -10.26
C ALA A 137 5.38 -9.52 -11.53
N ILE A 138 6.22 -9.45 -12.56
CA ILE A 138 6.00 -10.18 -13.82
C ILE A 138 5.98 -11.69 -13.58
N ARG A 139 6.96 -12.23 -12.84
CA ARG A 139 7.00 -13.65 -12.51
C ARG A 139 5.81 -14.10 -11.68
N PHE A 140 5.34 -13.28 -10.76
CA PHE A 140 4.17 -13.57 -9.95
C PHE A 140 2.90 -13.69 -10.80
N ILE A 141 2.70 -12.78 -11.76
CA ILE A 141 1.59 -12.82 -12.72
C ILE A 141 1.70 -14.06 -13.60
N GLU A 142 2.87 -14.32 -14.17
CA GLU A 142 3.13 -15.46 -15.05
C GLU A 142 2.82 -16.81 -14.38
N LEU A 143 3.11 -16.95 -13.10
CA LEU A 143 2.82 -18.16 -12.34
C LEU A 143 1.34 -18.31 -11.96
N GLY A 144 0.51 -17.29 -12.13
CA GLY A 144 -0.91 -17.33 -11.80
C GLY A 144 -1.22 -17.53 -10.31
N ASN A 145 -0.29 -17.16 -9.45
CA ASN A 145 -0.32 -17.49 -8.02
C ASN A 145 -1.24 -16.62 -7.16
N GLY A 146 -1.83 -15.56 -7.70
CA GLY A 146 -2.63 -14.65 -6.89
C GLY A 146 -3.68 -13.88 -7.66
N ARG A 147 -4.68 -13.39 -6.94
CA ARG A 147 -5.75 -12.52 -7.44
C ARG A 147 -5.87 -11.30 -6.53
N GLY A 148 -6.27 -10.15 -7.11
CA GLY A 148 -6.38 -8.90 -6.38
C GLY A 148 -5.08 -8.10 -6.37
N VAL A 149 -4.86 -7.26 -5.35
CA VAL A 149 -3.78 -6.26 -5.32
C VAL A 149 -2.60 -6.72 -4.49
N PHE A 150 -1.40 -6.57 -5.08
CA PHE A 150 -0.13 -6.95 -4.47
C PHE A 150 0.91 -5.85 -4.65
N VAL A 151 1.95 -5.91 -3.82
CA VAL A 151 3.16 -5.11 -3.96
C VAL A 151 4.35 -6.07 -4.06
N SER A 152 5.14 -5.94 -5.11
CA SER A 152 6.40 -6.67 -5.26
C SER A 152 7.54 -5.78 -4.79
N TYR A 153 8.27 -6.20 -3.77
CA TYR A 153 9.36 -5.41 -3.21
C TYR A 153 10.51 -6.26 -2.68
N LYS A 154 11.72 -5.84 -2.99
CA LYS A 154 12.95 -6.42 -2.48
C LYS A 154 13.60 -5.45 -1.50
N ASN A 155 13.62 -5.82 -0.23
CA ASN A 155 14.37 -5.10 0.78
C ASN A 155 15.89 -5.25 0.57
N PRO A 156 16.73 -4.33 1.08
CA PRO A 156 18.17 -4.55 1.11
C PRO A 156 18.52 -5.88 1.79
N ASP A 157 19.45 -6.63 1.18
CA ASP A 157 19.94 -7.92 1.69
C ASP A 157 18.87 -9.01 1.92
N ASP A 158 17.74 -8.91 1.22
CA ASP A 158 16.63 -9.86 1.32
C ASP A 158 16.25 -10.39 -0.08
N THR A 159 15.30 -11.31 -0.11
CA THR A 159 14.65 -11.83 -1.32
C THR A 159 13.50 -10.91 -1.76
N ILE A 160 13.00 -11.12 -2.98
CA ILE A 160 11.79 -10.41 -3.42
C ILE A 160 10.59 -10.98 -2.66
N LYS A 161 9.88 -10.13 -1.92
CA LYS A 161 8.62 -10.47 -1.27
C LYS A 161 7.44 -9.92 -2.04
N ILE A 162 6.35 -10.68 -2.06
CA ILE A 162 5.05 -10.27 -2.56
C ILE A 162 4.17 -10.01 -1.34
N HIS A 163 3.72 -8.78 -1.21
CA HIS A 163 2.87 -8.32 -0.13
C HIS A 163 1.43 -8.18 -0.62
N ARG A 164 0.45 -8.56 0.20
CA ARG A 164 -0.95 -8.21 -0.05
C ARG A 164 -1.10 -6.68 0.09
N GLY A 165 -1.70 -6.00 -0.90
CA GLY A 165 -1.76 -4.54 -0.93
C GLY A 165 -2.40 -3.89 0.30
N THR A 166 -3.38 -4.55 0.92
CA THR A 166 -4.04 -4.07 2.14
C THR A 166 -3.25 -4.33 3.43
N ARG A 167 -2.16 -5.10 3.36
CA ARG A 167 -1.33 -5.47 4.54
C ARG A 167 0.04 -4.81 4.56
N LEU A 168 0.35 -3.99 3.55
CA LEU A 168 1.63 -3.28 3.50
C LEU A 168 1.63 -2.17 4.54
N ILE A 169 2.60 -2.18 5.45
CA ILE A 169 2.81 -1.09 6.40
C ILE A 169 3.73 -0.03 5.81
N ALA A 170 3.60 1.21 6.31
CA ALA A 170 4.46 2.32 5.90
C ALA A 170 5.93 2.01 6.13
N SER A 171 6.80 2.40 5.19
CA SER A 171 8.23 2.42 5.43
C SER A 171 8.54 3.37 6.59
N GLN A 172 9.49 2.98 7.42
CA GLN A 172 9.98 3.86 8.48
C GLN A 172 10.87 4.95 7.90
N ALA A 173 10.91 6.11 8.56
CA ALA A 173 11.84 7.18 8.19
C ALA A 173 13.29 6.64 8.14
N TYR A 174 14.04 7.07 7.11
CA TYR A 174 15.41 6.62 6.84
C TYR A 174 15.57 5.12 6.57
N SER A 175 14.49 4.44 6.15
CA SER A 175 14.51 3.03 5.77
C SER A 175 14.02 2.87 4.33
N ASP A 176 14.72 2.05 3.56
CA ASP A 176 14.32 1.66 2.20
C ASP A 176 13.50 0.35 2.18
N SER A 177 13.05 -0.10 3.35
CA SER A 177 12.41 -1.41 3.51
C SER A 177 10.91 -1.31 3.71
N PHE A 178 10.18 -2.28 3.14
CA PHE A 178 8.76 -2.48 3.35
C PHE A 178 8.49 -3.85 3.96
N TYR A 179 7.46 -3.92 4.79
CA TYR A 179 7.03 -5.12 5.47
C TYR A 179 5.51 -5.24 5.42
N SER A 180 5.02 -6.47 5.53
CA SER A 180 3.61 -6.71 5.85
C SER A 180 3.40 -6.71 7.36
N ILE A 181 2.20 -6.37 7.79
CA ILE A 181 1.82 -6.48 9.20
C ILE A 181 2.15 -7.89 9.73
N TYR A 182 2.81 -7.98 10.89
CA TYR A 182 3.30 -9.24 11.49
C TYR A 182 4.17 -10.11 10.56
N ASP A 183 4.82 -9.52 9.58
CA ASP A 183 5.60 -10.22 8.54
C ASP A 183 4.76 -11.26 7.75
N THR A 184 3.43 -11.09 7.71
CA THR A 184 2.52 -11.95 6.94
C THR A 184 2.47 -11.54 5.46
N TYR A 185 3.64 -11.45 4.80
CA TYR A 185 3.72 -11.28 3.36
C TYR A 185 3.11 -12.50 2.64
N TYR A 186 2.65 -12.32 1.41
CA TYR A 186 1.94 -13.37 0.67
C TYR A 186 2.85 -14.54 0.27
N GLY A 187 4.05 -14.23 -0.16
CA GLY A 187 5.07 -15.20 -0.54
C GLY A 187 6.35 -14.51 -1.00
N SER A 188 7.36 -15.28 -1.34
CA SER A 188 8.66 -14.76 -1.75
C SER A 188 9.28 -15.58 -2.89
N PHE A 189 10.21 -14.96 -3.59
CA PHE A 189 11.02 -15.62 -4.61
C PHE A 189 12.42 -15.90 -4.08
N ASP A 190 12.94 -17.08 -4.41
CA ASP A 190 14.37 -17.38 -4.24
C ASP A 190 15.21 -16.72 -5.37
N ASP A 191 16.53 -16.89 -5.32
CA ASP A 191 17.46 -16.34 -6.32
C ASP A 191 17.27 -16.93 -7.74
N LYS A 192 16.52 -18.04 -7.86
CA LYS A 192 16.15 -18.67 -9.13
C LYS A 192 14.73 -18.30 -9.59
N TYR A 193 14.10 -17.38 -8.88
CA TYR A 193 12.70 -16.97 -9.10
C TYR A 193 11.68 -18.10 -8.94
N ASN A 194 11.94 -19.09 -8.06
CA ASN A 194 10.92 -20.01 -7.60
C ASN A 194 10.11 -19.35 -6.49
N PHE A 195 8.78 -19.41 -6.63
CA PHE A 195 7.87 -18.79 -5.67
C PHE A 195 7.50 -19.76 -4.55
N THR A 196 7.49 -19.27 -3.33
CA THR A 196 7.04 -20.01 -2.15
C THR A 196 6.03 -19.14 -1.38
N PHE A 197 4.86 -19.70 -1.09
CA PHE A 197 3.87 -19.05 -0.22
C PHE A 197 4.42 -18.93 1.21
N ASN A 198 4.10 -17.80 1.86
CA ASN A 198 4.40 -17.65 3.28
C ASN A 198 3.41 -18.53 4.09
N PRO A 199 3.89 -19.49 4.90
CA PRO A 199 3.01 -20.36 5.68
C PRO A 199 2.20 -19.61 6.75
N ASP A 200 2.66 -18.43 7.17
CA ASP A 200 1.98 -17.59 8.16
C ASP A 200 0.93 -16.67 7.52
N PHE A 201 0.85 -16.64 6.19
CA PHE A 201 -0.17 -15.89 5.48
C PHE A 201 -1.50 -16.62 5.50
N SER A 202 -2.56 -15.91 5.85
CA SER A 202 -3.95 -16.38 5.70
C SER A 202 -4.78 -15.29 5.06
N GLU A 203 -5.60 -15.63 4.06
CA GLU A 203 -6.61 -14.68 3.56
C GLU A 203 -7.68 -14.47 4.64
N SER A 204 -8.22 -13.25 4.71
CA SER A 204 -9.42 -13.01 5.50
C SER A 204 -10.58 -13.81 4.91
N THR A 205 -11.33 -14.50 5.77
CA THR A 205 -12.57 -15.20 5.37
C THR A 205 -13.71 -14.21 5.11
N ASP A 206 -13.58 -12.99 5.61
CA ASP A 206 -14.55 -11.93 5.38
C ASP A 206 -14.30 -11.32 3.99
N GLN A 207 -15.10 -11.73 3.02
CA GLN A 207 -15.09 -11.08 1.70
C GLN A 207 -15.67 -9.67 1.86
N ALA A 208 -14.79 -8.69 1.98
CA ALA A 208 -15.21 -7.30 1.96
C ALA A 208 -15.82 -6.98 0.58
N THR A 209 -17.03 -6.41 0.59
CA THR A 209 -17.62 -5.89 -0.65
C THR A 209 -16.72 -4.78 -1.20
N PRO A 210 -16.30 -4.87 -2.47
CA PRO A 210 -15.47 -3.84 -3.08
C PRO A 210 -16.08 -2.43 -2.91
N LEU A 211 -15.26 -1.48 -2.53
CA LEU A 211 -15.69 -0.09 -2.33
C LEU A 211 -15.71 0.64 -3.68
N PRO A 212 -16.79 1.39 -3.98
CA PRO A 212 -16.80 2.22 -5.19
C PRO A 212 -15.72 3.30 -5.12
N TYR A 213 -14.84 3.38 -6.12
CA TYR A 213 -13.80 4.42 -6.17
C TYR A 213 -14.37 5.84 -6.21
N SER A 214 -15.60 6.01 -6.67
CA SER A 214 -16.32 7.31 -6.66
C SER A 214 -16.52 7.87 -5.24
N LYS A 215 -16.40 7.04 -4.20
CA LYS A 215 -16.47 7.48 -2.79
C LYS A 215 -15.12 7.94 -2.23
N LEU A 216 -14.02 7.82 -2.96
CA LEU A 216 -12.74 8.38 -2.55
C LEU A 216 -12.78 9.90 -2.69
N ASN A 217 -12.73 10.62 -1.59
CA ASN A 217 -12.81 12.07 -1.53
C ASN A 217 -11.41 12.70 -1.63
N GLU A 218 -11.35 13.93 -2.14
CA GLU A 218 -10.13 14.73 -2.20
C GLU A 218 -9.54 14.94 -0.80
N ARG A 219 -10.40 15.33 0.12
CA ARG A 219 -10.11 15.52 1.54
C ARG A 219 -11.29 15.03 2.36
N SER A 220 -11.01 14.53 3.56
CA SER A 220 -12.06 14.24 4.52
C SER A 220 -11.74 14.94 5.84
N ASN A 221 -12.62 15.83 6.27
CA ASN A 221 -12.58 16.38 7.63
C ASN A 221 -13.30 15.45 8.63
N GLU A 222 -13.89 14.36 8.14
CA GLU A 222 -14.61 13.41 8.97
C GLU A 222 -13.68 12.51 9.78
N ILE A 223 -12.43 12.32 9.31
CA ILE A 223 -11.43 11.47 9.97
C ILE A 223 -10.32 12.35 10.53
N LEU A 224 -10.18 12.36 11.85
CA LEU A 224 -9.05 12.96 12.55
C LEU A 224 -8.01 11.87 12.83
N ARG A 225 -6.84 11.96 12.21
CA ARG A 225 -5.72 11.06 12.50
C ARG A 225 -4.84 11.66 13.60
N LEU A 226 -4.60 10.87 14.62
CA LEU A 226 -3.72 11.21 15.74
C LEU A 226 -2.69 10.10 15.94
N GLU A 227 -1.49 10.47 16.39
CA GLU A 227 -0.44 9.51 16.76
C GLU A 227 -0.11 9.70 18.24
N SER A 228 0.01 8.61 18.99
CA SER A 228 0.34 8.65 20.40
C SER A 228 1.80 9.11 20.62
N TYR A 229 2.00 10.11 21.45
CA TYR A 229 3.33 10.55 21.88
C TYR A 229 3.30 11.06 23.32
N VAL A 230 4.48 11.12 23.95
CA VAL A 230 4.61 11.55 25.37
C VAL A 230 4.25 13.03 25.50
N GLY A 231 3.32 13.34 26.40
CA GLY A 231 2.84 14.71 26.59
C GLY A 231 1.91 15.19 25.45
N MET A 232 1.16 14.28 24.87
CA MET A 232 0.27 14.59 23.75
C MET A 232 -0.71 15.72 24.07
N ALA A 233 -0.72 16.73 23.22
CA ALA A 233 -1.74 17.77 23.21
C ALA A 233 -2.90 17.34 22.31
N TYR A 234 -4.04 17.06 22.91
CA TYR A 234 -5.22 16.68 22.14
C TYR A 234 -5.83 17.88 21.44
N PRO A 235 -6.13 17.80 20.15
CA PRO A 235 -6.68 18.92 19.40
C PRO A 235 -8.14 19.18 19.74
N GLU A 236 -8.63 20.35 19.36
CA GLU A 236 -10.05 20.64 19.35
C GLU A 236 -10.77 19.78 18.32
N LEU A 237 -11.93 19.22 18.72
CA LEU A 237 -12.77 18.43 17.81
C LEU A 237 -13.68 19.38 17.00
N ASN A 238 -13.61 19.26 15.69
CA ASN A 238 -14.45 20.07 14.83
C ASN A 238 -15.81 19.38 14.59
N ALA A 239 -16.81 20.17 14.14
CA ALA A 239 -18.17 19.70 13.94
C ALA A 239 -18.33 18.61 12.85
N ASP A 240 -17.36 18.51 11.91
CA ASP A 240 -17.41 17.54 10.82
C ASP A 240 -16.75 16.21 11.19
N THR A 241 -15.97 16.17 12.29
CA THR A 241 -15.29 14.96 12.73
C THR A 241 -16.30 13.88 13.11
N ARG A 242 -16.19 12.73 12.51
CA ARG A 242 -17.01 11.51 12.77
C ARG A 242 -16.18 10.39 13.37
N TYR A 243 -14.92 10.35 13.01
CA TYR A 243 -14.00 9.27 13.37
C TYR A 243 -12.67 9.84 13.83
N ILE A 244 -12.09 9.22 14.86
CA ILE A 244 -10.71 9.43 15.25
C ILE A 244 -9.97 8.13 14.97
N LEU A 245 -8.90 8.21 14.20
CA LEU A 245 -7.97 7.13 13.97
C LEU A 245 -6.72 7.41 14.81
N LEU A 246 -6.58 6.67 15.91
CA LEU A 246 -5.49 6.84 16.86
C LEU A 246 -4.41 5.81 16.62
N GLY A 247 -3.19 6.25 16.30
CA GLY A 247 -2.00 5.41 16.26
C GLY A 247 -1.52 5.11 17.68
N SER A 248 -1.24 3.84 17.95
CA SER A 248 -0.75 3.37 19.24
C SER A 248 0.76 3.46 19.37
N TYR A 249 1.29 3.30 20.57
CA TYR A 249 2.68 2.88 20.76
C TYR A 249 2.88 1.45 20.21
N HIS A 250 4.12 1.02 20.05
CA HIS A 250 4.47 -0.29 19.45
C HIS A 250 3.79 -1.50 20.14
N SER A 251 3.41 -1.35 21.40
CA SER A 251 2.70 -2.39 22.17
C SER A 251 1.17 -2.33 22.06
N GLY A 252 0.64 -1.51 21.16
CA GLY A 252 -0.82 -1.35 21.01
C GLY A 252 -1.48 -0.50 22.11
N THR A 253 -0.69 0.29 22.83
CA THR A 253 -1.16 1.08 23.97
C THR A 253 -1.19 2.58 23.64
N THR A 254 -1.92 3.34 24.45
CA THR A 254 -1.96 4.81 24.45
C THR A 254 -2.10 5.32 25.88
N ASP A 255 -2.04 6.62 26.08
CA ASP A 255 -2.33 7.23 27.37
C ASP A 255 -3.83 7.06 27.70
N THR A 256 -4.10 6.39 28.83
CA THR A 256 -5.46 6.16 29.36
C THR A 256 -5.65 6.71 30.77
N LYS A 257 -4.59 7.33 31.34
CA LYS A 257 -4.60 7.76 32.75
C LYS A 257 -4.64 9.27 32.93
N SER A 258 -4.05 10.07 32.02
CA SER A 258 -4.07 11.51 32.17
C SER A 258 -5.49 12.08 32.09
N ASP A 259 -5.73 13.16 32.81
CA ASP A 259 -7.05 13.82 32.79
C ASP A 259 -7.33 14.40 31.39
N THR A 260 -6.32 14.89 30.70
CA THR A 260 -6.45 15.40 29.32
C THR A 260 -6.91 14.32 28.34
N ALA A 261 -6.36 13.10 28.42
CA ALA A 261 -6.81 11.96 27.62
C ALA A 261 -8.26 11.59 27.92
N LYS A 262 -8.60 11.44 29.20
CA LYS A 262 -9.96 11.09 29.64
C LYS A 262 -10.98 12.12 29.19
N GLU A 263 -10.68 13.40 29.35
CA GLU A 263 -11.56 14.50 28.93
C GLU A 263 -11.75 14.50 27.42
N PHE A 264 -10.68 14.27 26.65
CA PHE A 264 -10.76 14.22 25.19
C PHE A 264 -11.64 13.08 24.70
N PHE A 265 -11.42 11.85 25.16
CA PHE A 265 -12.22 10.70 24.74
C PHE A 265 -13.68 10.80 25.21
N LYS A 266 -13.92 11.30 26.43
CA LYS A 266 -15.28 11.60 26.89
C LYS A 266 -15.98 12.63 26.02
N ARG A 267 -15.26 13.68 25.60
CA ARG A 267 -15.81 14.69 24.70
C ARG A 267 -16.11 14.11 23.32
N ALA A 268 -15.22 13.28 22.77
CA ALA A 268 -15.45 12.56 21.52
C ALA A 268 -16.71 11.71 21.58
N TYR A 269 -16.86 10.93 22.65
CA TYR A 269 -18.05 10.10 22.89
C TYR A 269 -19.33 10.93 22.95
N ASN A 270 -19.34 12.02 23.71
CA ASN A 270 -20.50 12.90 23.86
C ASN A 270 -20.92 13.58 22.54
N LEU A 271 -19.97 13.77 21.61
CA LEU A 271 -20.21 14.29 20.27
C LEU A 271 -20.60 13.20 19.25
N GLY A 272 -20.68 11.91 19.69
CA GLY A 272 -20.97 10.79 18.81
C GLY A 272 -19.81 10.39 17.88
N ILE A 273 -18.59 10.87 18.17
CA ILE A 273 -17.40 10.55 17.40
C ILE A 273 -16.88 9.17 17.81
N LYS A 274 -16.63 8.30 16.85
CA LYS A 274 -16.08 6.96 17.10
C LYS A 274 -14.56 7.02 17.10
N VAL A 275 -13.94 6.44 18.14
CA VAL A 275 -12.49 6.37 18.27
C VAL A 275 -12.03 4.95 17.97
N TYR A 276 -11.13 4.83 17.01
CA TYR A 276 -10.49 3.57 16.65
C TYR A 276 -8.98 3.67 16.88
N ILE A 277 -8.41 2.69 17.57
CA ILE A 277 -6.97 2.58 17.78
C ILE A 277 -6.39 1.54 16.82
N THR A 278 -5.27 1.89 16.15
CA THR A 278 -4.53 1.01 15.27
C THR A 278 -3.34 0.40 16.01
N GLY A 279 -2.93 -0.82 15.62
CA GLY A 279 -1.78 -1.51 16.23
C GLY A 279 -2.06 -2.14 17.60
N ALA A 280 -3.30 -2.10 18.06
CA ALA A 280 -3.72 -2.77 19.29
C ALA A 280 -4.44 -4.07 18.93
N SER A 281 -3.92 -5.20 19.39
CA SER A 281 -4.59 -6.50 19.24
C SER A 281 -5.83 -6.60 20.16
N ARG A 282 -6.83 -7.35 19.72
CA ARG A 282 -7.97 -7.69 20.58
C ARG A 282 -7.48 -8.56 21.73
N GLY A 283 -7.87 -8.22 22.98
CA GLY A 283 -7.50 -8.97 24.15
C GLY A 283 -6.05 -8.78 24.61
N ALA A 284 -5.43 -7.64 24.23
CA ALA A 284 -4.11 -7.29 24.75
C ALA A 284 -4.12 -7.19 26.29
N ASP A 285 -3.06 -7.70 26.90
CA ASP A 285 -2.98 -7.95 28.35
C ASP A 285 -2.46 -6.74 29.15
N TYR A 286 -2.38 -5.57 28.55
CA TYR A 286 -1.91 -4.36 29.25
C TYR A 286 -3.03 -3.71 30.06
N GLU A 287 -2.68 -3.15 31.22
CA GLU A 287 -3.64 -2.42 32.05
C GLU A 287 -4.35 -1.29 31.30
N SER A 288 -3.62 -0.58 30.43
CA SER A 288 -4.17 0.50 29.62
C SER A 288 -5.19 0.01 28.59
N THR A 289 -5.01 -1.18 28.02
CA THR A 289 -5.96 -1.72 27.03
C THR A 289 -7.26 -2.18 27.65
N LYS A 290 -7.26 -2.54 28.94
CA LYS A 290 -8.49 -2.83 29.70
C LYS A 290 -9.38 -1.61 29.89
N LEU A 291 -8.80 -0.40 29.79
CA LEU A 291 -9.54 0.85 29.95
C LEU A 291 -10.10 1.38 28.61
N PHE A 292 -9.83 0.70 27.50
CA PHE A 292 -10.32 1.16 26.19
C PHE A 292 -11.85 1.16 26.14
N ASP A 293 -12.51 0.16 26.70
CA ASP A 293 -13.97 0.10 26.74
C ASP A 293 -14.56 1.27 27.54
N ASP A 294 -13.96 1.60 28.69
CA ASP A 294 -14.37 2.72 29.54
C ASP A 294 -14.17 4.08 28.86
N LEU A 295 -13.18 4.17 27.97
CA LEU A 295 -12.86 5.36 27.18
C LEU A 295 -13.54 5.37 25.80
N HIS A 296 -14.36 4.35 25.49
CA HIS A 296 -15.03 4.17 24.21
C HIS A 296 -14.07 4.12 23.02
N ILE A 297 -12.91 3.51 23.22
CA ILE A 297 -11.89 3.25 22.19
C ILE A 297 -12.06 1.83 21.66
N SER A 298 -12.24 1.68 20.36
CA SER A 298 -12.34 0.36 19.70
C SER A 298 -11.03 0.02 19.01
N SER A 299 -10.54 -1.20 19.19
CA SER A 299 -9.40 -1.70 18.40
C SER A 299 -9.85 -1.97 16.97
N LEU A 300 -9.12 -1.46 15.98
CA LEU A 300 -9.30 -1.92 14.62
C LEU A 300 -8.75 -3.35 14.51
N PRO A 301 -9.52 -4.26 13.92
CA PRO A 301 -8.98 -5.58 13.64
C PRO A 301 -7.79 -5.44 12.71
N GLU A 302 -6.82 -6.28 12.93
CA GLU A 302 -5.69 -6.46 12.03
C GLU A 302 -6.22 -7.05 10.73
N ALA A 303 -6.00 -6.33 9.65
CA ALA A 303 -6.48 -6.74 8.33
C ALA A 303 -5.65 -7.89 7.74
#